data_88112e07e1fcc1b5fe3519a5a34441c6
#
_entry.id   88112e07e1fcc1b5fe3519a5a34441c6
#
_cell.length_a   1.000
_cell.length_b   1.000
_cell.length_c   1.000
_cell.angle_alpha   90.00
_cell.angle_beta   90.00
_cell.angle_gamma   90.00
#
_symmetry.space_group_name_H-M   'P 1'
#
loop_
_entity.id
_entity.type
_entity.pdbx_description
1 polymer ?
#
loop_
_entity_poly.entity_id
_entity_poly.type
_entity_poly.pdbx_seq_one_letter_code
_entity_poly.pdbx_strand_id
1 'polypeptide(L)'
;LVNKHAKGTTMVPIVTQGSVENPRLVNSKEVDVGITNNNLSVLANKGVGPYKKIGAMELRALGSLHFSVLHMMTLDSSSISSVADLEGKRIAVGPAGGGTIPFLKQVLGLADLTIDDLTPSLLAYSDGFSQLADDNVDAAFALSGYPAGAVMQAKANKKLKFIAMTPEQVEIALGKYSNYNK
;
A
#
# COMPACT_ATOMS: atom_id res chain seq x y z
N LEU A 1 -16.82 7.14 -16.01
CA LEU A 1 -17.69 6.08 -16.49
C LEU A 1 -19.07 6.15 -15.84
N VAL A 2 -19.21 6.12 -14.49
CA VAL A 2 -20.50 6.15 -13.81
C VAL A 2 -21.34 7.33 -14.28
N ASN A 3 -20.87 8.54 -14.18
CA ASN A 3 -21.58 9.76 -14.58
C ASN A 3 -21.97 9.81 -16.08
N LYS A 4 -21.30 9.00 -16.90
CA LYS A 4 -21.60 8.90 -18.34
C LYS A 4 -22.72 7.89 -18.63
N HIS A 5 -22.84 6.85 -17.81
CA HIS A 5 -23.69 5.70 -18.14
C HIS A 5 -24.82 5.42 -17.13
N ALA A 6 -24.68 5.86 -15.87
CA ALA A 6 -25.73 5.72 -14.88
C ALA A 6 -26.73 6.89 -14.96
N LYS A 7 -28.01 6.58 -15.11
CA LYS A 7 -29.08 7.58 -15.10
C LYS A 7 -29.50 7.86 -13.66
N GLY A 8 -29.65 9.14 -13.33
CA GLY A 8 -30.12 9.57 -12.00
C GLY A 8 -29.08 9.48 -10.89
N THR A 9 -27.80 9.21 -11.22
CA THR A 9 -26.70 9.12 -10.24
C THR A 9 -25.54 9.97 -10.70
N THR A 10 -25.02 10.79 -9.81
CA THR A 10 -23.79 11.57 -10.01
C THR A 10 -22.75 11.12 -8.98
N MET A 11 -21.58 10.70 -9.44
CA MET A 11 -20.46 10.33 -8.59
C MET A 11 -19.40 11.44 -8.62
N VAL A 12 -19.06 11.97 -7.47
CA VAL A 12 -18.00 12.97 -7.28
C VAL A 12 -16.80 12.30 -6.64
N PRO A 13 -15.66 12.18 -7.34
CA PRO A 13 -14.48 11.56 -6.78
C PRO A 13 -13.80 12.50 -5.77
N ILE A 14 -13.41 11.96 -4.63
CA ILE A 14 -12.65 12.66 -3.58
C ILE A 14 -11.29 11.98 -3.44
N VAL A 15 -10.22 12.77 -3.44
CA VAL A 15 -8.86 12.29 -3.18
C VAL A 15 -8.67 12.15 -1.68
N THR A 16 -8.20 10.98 -1.25
CA THR A 16 -7.98 10.63 0.16
C THR A 16 -6.56 10.10 0.35
N GLN A 17 -6.19 9.81 1.61
CA GLN A 17 -4.92 9.14 1.92
C GLN A 17 -4.94 7.64 1.56
N GLY A 18 -6.11 7.05 1.28
CA GLY A 18 -6.25 5.69 0.77
C GLY A 18 -6.90 4.68 1.72
N SER A 19 -6.43 3.44 1.62
CA SER A 19 -7.17 2.25 2.11
C SER A 19 -7.39 2.17 3.63
N VAL A 20 -6.61 2.87 4.45
CA VAL A 20 -6.85 2.94 5.91
C VAL A 20 -7.86 4.04 6.25
N GLU A 21 -7.83 5.15 5.51
CA GLU A 21 -8.73 6.29 5.74
C GLU A 21 -10.13 6.01 5.22
N ASN A 22 -10.27 5.44 4.03
CA ASN A 22 -11.56 5.30 3.35
C ASN A 22 -12.63 4.57 4.17
N PRO A 23 -12.36 3.48 4.91
CA PRO A 23 -13.34 2.87 5.81
C PRO A 23 -13.87 3.82 6.88
N ARG A 24 -13.05 4.75 7.36
CA ARG A 24 -13.45 5.75 8.36
C ARG A 24 -14.41 6.76 7.77
N LEU A 25 -14.10 7.28 6.57
CA LEU A 25 -14.93 8.24 5.85
C LEU A 25 -16.30 7.66 5.48
N VAL A 26 -16.35 6.38 5.10
CA VAL A 26 -17.64 5.69 4.86
C VAL A 26 -18.41 5.51 6.17
N ASN A 27 -17.74 5.11 7.24
CA ASN A 27 -18.39 4.90 8.55
C ASN A 27 -18.91 6.23 9.16
N SER A 28 -18.20 7.33 8.98
CA SER A 28 -18.64 8.67 9.41
C SER A 28 -19.68 9.31 8.48
N LYS A 29 -20.02 8.64 7.34
CA LYS A 29 -20.94 9.15 6.31
C LYS A 29 -20.45 10.43 5.60
N GLU A 30 -19.16 10.68 5.63
CA GLU A 30 -18.53 11.77 4.85
C GLU A 30 -18.46 11.44 3.37
N VAL A 31 -18.42 10.12 3.04
CA VAL A 31 -18.53 9.60 1.68
C VAL A 31 -19.48 8.40 1.66
N ASP A 32 -20.15 8.18 0.53
CA ASP A 32 -21.10 7.06 0.36
C ASP A 32 -20.38 5.75 0.04
N VAL A 33 -19.26 5.81 -0.69
CA VAL A 33 -18.49 4.66 -1.17
C VAL A 33 -17.00 4.94 -1.07
N GLY A 34 -16.23 3.95 -0.65
CA GLY A 34 -14.77 4.05 -0.55
C GLY A 34 -14.08 2.81 -1.12
N ILE A 35 -12.90 3.01 -1.73
CA ILE A 35 -12.03 1.92 -2.17
C ILE A 35 -11.08 1.58 -1.01
N THR A 36 -11.00 0.31 -0.62
CA THR A 36 -10.08 -0.17 0.39
C THR A 36 -9.54 -1.56 0.08
N ASN A 37 -8.48 -1.98 0.75
CA ASN A 37 -8.00 -3.34 0.68
C ASN A 37 -8.91 -4.27 1.50
N ASN A 38 -9.14 -5.49 1.04
CA ASN A 38 -10.03 -6.45 1.70
C ASN A 38 -9.64 -6.72 3.15
N ASN A 39 -8.35 -6.95 3.44
CA ASN A 39 -7.86 -7.15 4.80
C ASN A 39 -8.19 -5.96 5.73
N LEU A 40 -8.08 -4.72 5.23
CA LEU A 40 -8.39 -3.52 6.01
C LEU A 40 -9.90 -3.38 6.25
N SER A 41 -10.75 -3.75 5.28
CA SER A 41 -12.21 -3.77 5.51
C SER A 41 -12.62 -4.77 6.59
N VAL A 42 -11.98 -5.95 6.62
CA VAL A 42 -12.20 -6.95 7.69
C VAL A 42 -11.75 -6.41 9.05
N LEU A 43 -10.58 -5.77 9.12
CA LEU A 43 -10.10 -5.15 10.37
C LEU A 43 -11.02 -4.00 10.82
N ALA A 44 -11.55 -3.21 9.90
CA ALA A 44 -12.49 -2.14 10.18
C ALA A 44 -13.81 -2.67 10.75
N ASN A 45 -14.40 -3.71 10.15
CA ASN A 45 -15.61 -4.34 10.66
C ASN A 45 -15.43 -4.95 12.05
N LYS A 46 -14.21 -5.40 12.38
CA LYS A 46 -13.87 -5.94 13.72
C LYS A 46 -13.44 -4.86 14.72
N GLY A 47 -13.16 -3.64 14.28
CA GLY A 47 -12.64 -2.57 15.15
C GLY A 47 -11.24 -2.85 15.69
N VAL A 48 -10.38 -3.52 14.93
CA VAL A 48 -9.02 -3.91 15.37
C VAL A 48 -7.94 -3.30 14.46
N GLY A 49 -6.67 -3.48 14.83
CA GLY A 49 -5.54 -2.92 14.08
C GLY A 49 -5.62 -1.39 14.03
N PRO A 50 -5.56 -0.77 12.82
CA PRO A 50 -5.61 0.70 12.67
C PRO A 50 -6.91 1.33 13.19
N TYR A 51 -7.95 0.53 13.43
CA TYR A 51 -9.29 0.99 13.81
C TYR A 51 -9.61 0.77 15.29
N LYS A 52 -8.67 0.26 16.09
CA LYS A 52 -8.88 -0.06 17.52
C LYS A 52 -9.45 1.10 18.34
N LYS A 53 -9.06 2.34 18.02
CA LYS A 53 -9.55 3.54 18.72
C LYS A 53 -10.98 3.95 18.32
N ILE A 54 -11.42 3.55 17.14
CA ILE A 54 -12.74 3.91 16.58
C ILE A 54 -13.78 2.83 16.95
N GLY A 55 -13.34 1.58 17.03
CA GLY A 55 -14.22 0.43 17.23
C GLY A 55 -14.69 -0.20 15.91
N ALA A 56 -15.61 -1.15 16.02
CA ALA A 56 -16.18 -1.86 14.89
C ALA A 56 -17.03 -0.94 14.01
N MET A 57 -16.93 -1.13 12.68
CA MET A 57 -17.64 -0.36 11.67
C MET A 57 -18.61 -1.27 10.90
N GLU A 58 -19.78 -0.74 10.53
CA GLU A 58 -20.77 -1.47 9.73
C GLU A 58 -20.56 -1.22 8.23
N LEU A 59 -19.53 -1.82 7.66
CA LEU A 59 -19.23 -1.71 6.24
C LEU A 59 -19.83 -2.87 5.44
N ARG A 60 -20.20 -2.62 4.19
CA ARG A 60 -20.66 -3.62 3.23
C ARG A 60 -19.83 -3.54 1.95
N ALA A 61 -19.42 -4.71 1.43
CA ALA A 61 -18.71 -4.78 0.17
C ALA A 61 -19.71 -4.68 -1.00
N LEU A 62 -19.42 -3.80 -1.95
CA LEU A 62 -20.18 -3.68 -3.20
C LEU A 62 -19.59 -4.56 -4.29
N GLY A 63 -18.28 -4.79 -4.29
CA GLY A 63 -17.59 -5.61 -5.27
C GLY A 63 -16.09 -5.56 -5.13
N SER A 64 -15.39 -6.37 -5.93
CA SER A 64 -13.93 -6.37 -6.05
C SER A 64 -13.53 -5.69 -7.35
N LEU A 65 -12.49 -4.85 -7.31
CA LEU A 65 -11.99 -4.11 -8.47
C LEU A 65 -10.77 -4.79 -9.11
N HIS A 66 -9.69 -4.97 -8.34
CA HIS A 66 -8.44 -5.56 -8.79
C HIS A 66 -7.64 -6.11 -7.61
N PHE A 67 -6.66 -6.95 -7.90
CA PHE A 67 -5.65 -7.35 -6.92
C PHE A 67 -4.67 -6.21 -6.66
N SER A 68 -4.24 -6.07 -5.41
CA SER A 68 -3.15 -5.17 -5.05
C SER A 68 -1.84 -5.95 -4.97
N VAL A 69 -0.84 -5.46 -5.66
CA VAL A 69 0.52 -5.99 -5.68
C VAL A 69 1.43 -5.05 -4.89
N LEU A 70 2.26 -5.60 -4.01
CA LEU A 70 3.29 -4.81 -3.34
C LEU A 70 4.48 -4.63 -4.29
N HIS A 71 4.71 -3.39 -4.71
CA HIS A 71 5.89 -2.99 -5.46
C HIS A 71 6.93 -2.47 -4.46
N MET A 72 7.98 -3.27 -4.22
CA MET A 72 9.15 -2.87 -3.43
C MET A 72 10.30 -2.69 -4.40
N MET A 73 10.73 -1.45 -4.63
CA MET A 73 11.68 -1.13 -5.68
C MET A 73 12.80 -0.24 -5.20
N THR A 74 13.96 -0.44 -5.80
CA THR A 74 15.16 0.38 -5.63
C THR A 74 15.81 0.64 -6.99
N LEU A 75 16.81 1.52 -7.04
CA LEU A 75 17.63 1.72 -8.25
C LEU A 75 18.38 0.43 -8.60
N ASP A 76 18.54 0.14 -9.88
CA ASP A 76 19.28 -1.03 -10.38
C ASP A 76 20.73 -1.06 -9.86
N SER A 77 21.34 0.12 -9.70
CA SER A 77 22.69 0.31 -9.15
C SER A 77 22.80 0.13 -7.64
N SER A 78 21.68 0.08 -6.92
CA SER A 78 21.68 -0.06 -5.45
C SER A 78 22.15 -1.45 -5.01
N SER A 79 22.80 -1.54 -3.85
CA SER A 79 23.15 -2.80 -3.20
C SER A 79 21.94 -3.49 -2.55
N ILE A 80 20.82 -2.81 -2.36
CA ILE A 80 19.60 -3.38 -1.76
C ILE A 80 19.04 -4.45 -2.70
N SER A 81 18.85 -5.67 -2.20
CA SER A 81 18.35 -6.82 -2.94
C SER A 81 17.26 -7.59 -2.21
N SER A 82 17.22 -7.49 -0.89
CA SER A 82 16.31 -8.21 0.00
C SER A 82 15.64 -7.28 1.01
N VAL A 83 14.64 -7.78 1.72
CA VAL A 83 13.95 -7.02 2.79
C VAL A 83 14.90 -6.71 3.95
N ALA A 84 15.85 -7.60 4.26
CA ALA A 84 16.83 -7.38 5.31
C ALA A 84 17.77 -6.19 5.04
N ASP A 85 18.03 -5.87 3.77
CA ASP A 85 18.91 -4.75 3.38
C ASP A 85 18.26 -3.37 3.62
N LEU A 86 17.01 -3.33 4.07
CA LEU A 86 16.25 -2.10 4.29
C LEU A 86 16.58 -1.41 5.62
N GLU A 87 17.28 -2.09 6.54
CA GLU A 87 17.68 -1.52 7.82
C GLU A 87 18.48 -0.23 7.62
N GLY A 88 18.07 0.84 8.33
CA GLY A 88 18.66 2.17 8.27
C GLY A 88 18.43 2.95 6.97
N LYS A 89 17.69 2.41 5.98
CA LYS A 89 17.49 3.05 4.67
C LYS A 89 16.37 4.08 4.67
N ARG A 90 16.49 5.06 3.78
CA ARG A 90 15.47 6.08 3.50
C ARG A 90 14.43 5.46 2.55
N ILE A 91 13.21 5.30 3.01
CA ILE A 91 12.17 4.57 2.28
C ILE A 91 10.93 5.43 2.08
N ALA A 92 10.49 5.62 0.84
CA ALA A 92 9.15 6.15 0.56
C ALA A 92 8.10 5.05 0.75
N VAL A 93 7.36 5.12 1.85
CA VAL A 93 6.44 4.05 2.30
C VAL A 93 4.98 4.26 1.92
N GLY A 94 4.70 5.22 1.04
CA GLY A 94 3.35 5.60 0.65
C GLY A 94 2.70 6.60 1.62
N PRO A 95 1.47 7.04 1.34
CA PRO A 95 0.75 8.03 2.16
C PRO A 95 0.34 7.46 3.51
N ALA A 96 0.24 8.34 4.53
CA ALA A 96 -0.03 7.96 5.93
C ALA A 96 -1.32 7.14 6.13
N GLY A 97 -2.38 7.44 5.39
CA GLY A 97 -3.66 6.70 5.40
C GLY A 97 -3.75 5.57 4.39
N GLY A 98 -2.63 5.22 3.74
CA GLY A 98 -2.55 4.19 2.71
C GLY A 98 -2.47 2.77 3.25
N GLY A 99 -2.71 1.80 2.38
CA GLY A 99 -2.60 0.37 2.71
C GLY A 99 -1.17 -0.17 2.74
N THR A 100 -0.19 0.58 2.21
CA THR A 100 1.21 0.13 2.11
C THR A 100 1.85 -0.07 3.48
N ILE A 101 1.66 0.88 4.40
CA ILE A 101 2.31 0.84 5.72
C ILE A 101 1.88 -0.39 6.53
N PRO A 102 0.58 -0.72 6.71
CA PRO A 102 0.16 -1.93 7.39
C PRO A 102 0.72 -3.21 6.75
N PHE A 103 0.79 -3.24 5.41
CA PHE A 103 1.35 -4.37 4.68
C PHE A 103 2.87 -4.46 4.86
N LEU A 104 3.57 -3.33 4.73
CA LEU A 104 5.02 -3.25 4.92
C LEU A 104 5.45 -3.74 6.31
N LYS A 105 4.72 -3.37 7.38
CA LYS A 105 5.00 -3.87 8.73
C LYS A 105 4.96 -5.40 8.82
N GLN A 106 4.09 -6.05 8.05
CA GLN A 106 4.03 -7.50 8.00
C GLN A 106 5.24 -8.09 7.26
N VAL A 107 5.63 -7.46 6.15
CA VAL A 107 6.80 -7.89 5.35
C VAL A 107 8.11 -7.69 6.12
N LEU A 108 8.27 -6.54 6.78
CA LEU A 108 9.45 -6.26 7.62
C LEU A 108 9.58 -7.28 8.76
N GLY A 109 8.47 -7.65 9.41
CA GLY A 109 8.46 -8.67 10.45
C GLY A 109 8.86 -10.09 9.99
N LEU A 110 8.93 -10.35 8.67
CA LEU A 110 9.49 -11.59 8.12
C LEU A 110 11.03 -11.56 8.02
N ALA A 111 11.64 -10.42 8.26
CA ALA A 111 13.08 -10.21 8.31
C ALA A 111 13.53 -9.65 9.68
N ASP A 112 12.69 -9.85 10.71
CA ASP A 112 12.90 -9.35 12.08
C ASP A 112 13.10 -7.83 12.18
N LEU A 113 12.58 -7.08 11.19
CA LEU A 113 12.60 -5.62 11.15
C LEU A 113 11.24 -5.02 11.51
N THR A 114 11.30 -3.77 11.95
CA THR A 114 10.14 -2.91 12.21
C THR A 114 10.20 -1.65 11.35
N ILE A 115 9.15 -0.84 11.35
CA ILE A 115 9.16 0.45 10.63
C ILE A 115 10.15 1.45 11.26
N ASP A 116 10.47 1.29 12.54
CA ASP A 116 11.37 2.17 13.29
C ASP A 116 12.86 1.90 12.97
N ASP A 117 13.15 0.75 12.35
CA ASP A 117 14.49 0.41 11.84
C ASP A 117 14.77 1.06 10.47
N LEU A 118 13.79 1.77 9.92
CA LEU A 118 13.89 2.51 8.65
C LEU A 118 13.90 4.02 8.90
N THR A 119 14.21 4.79 7.86
CA THR A 119 13.93 6.23 7.79
C THR A 119 12.75 6.45 6.82
N PRO A 120 11.48 6.33 7.29
CA PRO A 120 10.32 6.34 6.43
C PRO A 120 9.90 7.75 6.01
N SER A 121 9.57 7.93 4.72
CA SER A 121 8.95 9.14 4.16
C SER A 121 7.52 8.84 3.72
N LEU A 122 6.57 9.61 4.26
CA LEU A 122 5.13 9.46 3.97
C LEU A 122 4.78 10.29 2.73
N LEU A 123 4.93 9.71 1.54
CA LEU A 123 4.75 10.38 0.27
C LEU A 123 3.66 9.68 -0.57
N ALA A 124 2.97 10.43 -1.43
CA ALA A 124 2.18 9.82 -2.50
C ALA A 124 3.08 8.93 -3.37
N TYR A 125 2.51 7.90 -4.01
CA TYR A 125 3.33 6.95 -4.79
C TYR A 125 4.13 7.63 -5.90
N SER A 126 3.51 8.55 -6.64
CA SER A 126 4.19 9.34 -7.68
C SER A 126 5.41 10.07 -7.14
N ASP A 127 5.24 10.74 -6.01
CA ASP A 127 6.31 11.54 -5.39
C ASP A 127 7.40 10.62 -4.83
N GLY A 128 7.03 9.53 -4.15
CA GLY A 128 7.96 8.55 -3.62
C GLY A 128 8.84 7.93 -4.71
N PHE A 129 8.24 7.55 -5.85
CA PHE A 129 9.01 7.01 -6.98
C PHE A 129 9.82 8.07 -7.73
N SER A 130 9.39 9.33 -7.75
CA SER A 130 10.21 10.44 -8.25
C SER A 130 11.42 10.66 -7.34
N GLN A 131 11.23 10.68 -6.01
CA GLN A 131 12.34 10.80 -5.06
C GLN A 131 13.34 9.63 -5.17
N LEU A 132 12.87 8.41 -5.46
CA LEU A 132 13.74 7.27 -5.76
C LEU A 132 14.54 7.51 -7.05
N ALA A 133 13.91 8.00 -8.11
CA ALA A 133 14.59 8.27 -9.37
C ALA A 133 15.66 9.38 -9.23
N ASP A 134 15.45 10.31 -8.31
CA ASP A 134 16.37 11.42 -7.99
C ASP A 134 17.41 11.06 -6.90
N ASP A 135 17.41 9.79 -6.42
CA ASP A 135 18.31 9.28 -5.39
C ASP A 135 18.17 9.96 -4.01
N ASN A 136 17.01 10.56 -3.75
CA ASN A 136 16.70 11.18 -2.46
C ASN A 136 16.18 10.17 -1.42
N VAL A 137 15.68 9.02 -1.87
CA VAL A 137 15.36 7.85 -1.05
C VAL A 137 16.02 6.60 -1.64
N ASP A 138 16.28 5.61 -0.81
CA ASP A 138 16.99 4.39 -1.18
C ASP A 138 16.05 3.32 -1.77
N ALA A 139 14.77 3.38 -1.39
CA ALA A 139 13.71 2.53 -1.96
C ALA A 139 12.35 3.25 -1.92
N ALA A 140 11.44 2.81 -2.78
CA ALA A 140 10.05 3.29 -2.82
C ALA A 140 9.08 2.11 -2.91
N PHE A 141 8.00 2.20 -2.14
CA PHE A 141 7.01 1.15 -2.02
C PHE A 141 5.63 1.64 -2.42
N ALA A 142 4.89 0.79 -3.11
CA ALA A 142 3.49 1.02 -3.43
C ALA A 142 2.69 -0.28 -3.34
N LEU A 143 1.52 -0.23 -2.75
CA LEU A 143 0.52 -1.29 -2.80
C LEU A 143 -0.57 -0.86 -3.78
N SER A 144 -0.53 -1.38 -4.99
CA SER A 144 -1.31 -0.88 -6.13
C SER A 144 -1.64 -2.00 -7.11
N GLY A 145 -2.50 -1.74 -8.07
CA GLY A 145 -2.72 -2.64 -9.20
C GLY A 145 -1.45 -2.78 -10.07
N TYR A 146 -1.45 -3.78 -10.95
CA TYR A 146 -0.38 -3.99 -11.92
C TYR A 146 -0.93 -3.82 -13.35
N PRO A 147 -0.23 -3.03 -14.20
CA PRO A 147 0.96 -2.21 -13.93
C PRO A 147 0.64 -0.95 -13.09
N ALA A 148 1.58 -0.55 -12.21
CA ALA A 148 1.44 0.65 -11.40
C ALA A 148 1.97 1.89 -12.13
N GLY A 149 1.15 2.92 -12.30
CA GLY A 149 1.51 4.12 -13.06
C GLY A 149 2.76 4.83 -12.53
N ALA A 150 2.88 5.00 -11.21
CA ALA A 150 4.06 5.62 -10.58
C ALA A 150 5.35 4.84 -10.87
N VAL A 151 5.30 3.50 -10.83
CA VAL A 151 6.44 2.62 -11.17
C VAL A 151 6.81 2.78 -12.64
N MET A 152 5.82 2.77 -13.54
CA MET A 152 6.06 2.91 -14.98
C MET A 152 6.70 4.25 -15.32
N GLN A 153 6.25 5.33 -14.69
CA GLN A 153 6.82 6.66 -14.87
C GLN A 153 8.27 6.73 -14.40
N ALA A 154 8.59 6.19 -13.23
CA ALA A 154 9.96 6.18 -12.72
C ALA A 154 10.88 5.30 -13.59
N LYS A 155 10.40 4.14 -14.06
CA LYS A 155 11.14 3.27 -14.99
C LYS A 155 11.44 3.90 -16.36
N ALA A 156 10.66 4.86 -16.79
CA ALA A 156 10.95 5.59 -18.03
C ALA A 156 12.23 6.45 -17.91
N ASN A 157 12.56 6.88 -16.69
CA ASN A 157 13.68 7.79 -16.42
C ASN A 157 14.92 7.06 -15.84
N LYS A 158 14.72 5.98 -15.11
CA LYS A 158 15.78 5.24 -14.38
C LYS A 158 15.54 3.74 -14.45
N LYS A 159 16.63 2.99 -14.44
CA LYS A 159 16.55 1.54 -14.25
C LYS A 159 16.23 1.21 -12.79
N LEU A 160 15.14 0.49 -12.58
CA LEU A 160 14.69 0.03 -11.27
C LEU A 160 14.71 -1.49 -11.23
N LYS A 161 15.02 -2.04 -10.05
CA LYS A 161 14.88 -3.47 -9.74
C LYS A 161 13.94 -3.70 -8.56
N PHE A 162 13.37 -4.89 -8.48
CA PHE A 162 12.57 -5.32 -7.33
C PHE A 162 13.48 -5.69 -6.16
N ILE A 163 13.01 -5.38 -4.95
CA ILE A 163 13.54 -5.92 -3.70
C ILE A 163 12.78 -7.23 -3.46
N ALA A 164 13.51 -8.33 -3.34
CA ALA A 164 12.92 -9.65 -3.27
C ALA A 164 12.64 -10.10 -1.82
N MET A 165 11.59 -10.90 -1.65
CA MET A 165 11.39 -11.76 -0.49
C MET A 165 12.00 -13.13 -0.79
N THR A 166 12.55 -13.80 0.22
CA THR A 166 13.02 -15.18 0.06
C THR A 166 11.81 -16.12 -0.12
N PRO A 167 11.97 -17.28 -0.76
CA PRO A 167 10.91 -18.28 -0.86
C PRO A 167 10.32 -18.65 0.50
N GLU A 168 11.15 -18.76 1.54
CA GLU A 168 10.72 -19.04 2.91
C GLU A 168 9.84 -17.92 3.48
N GLN A 169 10.24 -16.65 3.31
CA GLN A 169 9.43 -15.49 3.71
C GLN A 169 8.07 -15.48 3.01
N VAL A 170 8.02 -15.84 1.73
CA VAL A 170 6.77 -15.97 0.96
C VAL A 170 5.88 -17.05 1.56
N GLU A 171 6.40 -18.24 1.84
CA GLU A 171 5.63 -19.36 2.42
C GLU A 171 5.11 -19.01 3.82
N ILE A 172 5.93 -18.37 4.68
CA ILE A 172 5.51 -17.90 5.99
C ILE A 172 4.38 -16.84 5.85
N ALA A 173 4.51 -15.89 4.92
CA ALA A 173 3.48 -14.87 4.67
C ALA A 173 2.16 -15.49 4.24
N LEU A 174 2.18 -16.46 3.31
CA LEU A 174 1.00 -17.16 2.82
C LEU A 174 0.33 -18.00 3.92
N GLY A 175 1.10 -18.66 4.76
CA GLY A 175 0.59 -19.43 5.89
C GLY A 175 -0.02 -18.56 6.99
N LYS A 176 0.55 -17.38 7.23
CA LYS A 176 0.14 -16.47 8.31
C LYS A 176 -1.03 -15.55 7.90
N TYR A 177 -1.13 -15.20 6.63
CA TYR A 177 -2.09 -14.20 6.13
C TYR A 177 -2.94 -14.79 5.00
N SER A 178 -4.12 -15.28 5.33
CA SER A 178 -5.03 -15.98 4.41
C SER A 178 -5.54 -15.17 3.21
N ASN A 179 -5.32 -13.85 3.21
CA ASN A 179 -5.73 -12.94 2.14
C ASN A 179 -4.61 -12.66 1.12
N TYR A 180 -3.45 -13.33 1.25
CA TYR A 180 -2.36 -13.21 0.29
C TYR A 180 -2.35 -14.37 -0.69
N ASN A 181 -1.91 -14.07 -1.91
CA ASN A 181 -1.70 -15.03 -2.98
C ASN A 181 -0.30 -14.83 -3.58
N LYS A 182 0.25 -15.90 -4.15
CA LYS A 182 1.50 -15.84 -4.94
C LYS A 182 1.33 -15.02 -6.20
#